data_6cdbab6fc0d63962607fb3b7490c2c91
#
_entry.id   6cdbab6fc0d63962607fb3b7490c2c91
#
_cell.length_a   1.000
_cell.length_b   1.000
_cell.length_c   1.000
_cell.angle_alpha   90.00
_cell.angle_beta   90.00
_cell.angle_gamma   90.00
#
_symmetry.space_group_name_H-M   'P 1'
#
loop_
_entity.id
_entity.type
_entity.pdbx_description
1 polymer ?
#
loop_
_entity_poly.entity_id
_entity_poly.type
_entity_poly.pdbx_seq_one_letter_code
_entity_poly.pdbx_strand_id
1 'polypeptide(L)'
;MIPHPCRAPNLPRTSDTGRGLALVAVRDIGARPQPRPRVRDEARWYRGQVTNADAARLSAQRNDPSFPDVWEEIVWRGYVHVSTDQEALKAALAGPPITYYCGFDPTAPSLHLGNLVQLLLMRRLQLAGHRPLGLVGGSTGLIGDPKPTAERTLNTPEVVAEWVTRLQGQVSSVLSAEGDNALRIVNNLDWTAPLSAIDFLREVGKHYRVGTMLKKDAVSARLNSDEGISYTEFSYQILQGLDFRELHRTYGCVLQTGGSDQWGNLTSGTDLIRRSERATVHAIGTPLITNSDGTKFGKSEGNAVWLDPELTSPYAFYQFWLNTDDADVIHRLRVFTFLDRARIEELARAVEAEPFRREAQRELAWEVTTLVHGQPATESAIAASQALFGQGELGALDEETIRQVLGELPSAEIAPGTTVIQALVDTGLVSSAGEARRAITQGGVYVNNVAVRDAGAVVDDLLHARFAVIRRGKKTLAGLTVA
;
A
#
# COMPACT_ATOMS: atom_id res chain seq x y z
N MET A 1 -14.91 -62.14 -39.19
CA MET A 1 -14.88 -63.10 -38.12
C MET A 1 -15.22 -62.38 -36.81
N ILE A 2 -16.40 -62.71 -36.30
CA ILE A 2 -16.94 -62.17 -35.01
C ILE A 2 -16.74 -63.27 -33.99
N PRO A 3 -16.30 -63.02 -32.79
CA PRO A 3 -16.59 -63.95 -31.68
C PRO A 3 -17.51 -63.29 -30.64
N HIS A 4 -18.38 -64.17 -30.16
CA HIS A 4 -19.51 -64.04 -29.25
C HIS A 4 -19.16 -63.78 -27.78
N PRO A 5 -20.17 -63.45 -26.93
CA PRO A 5 -20.01 -62.86 -25.60
C PRO A 5 -19.87 -63.92 -24.49
N CYS A 6 -19.17 -63.53 -23.40
CA CYS A 6 -19.08 -64.28 -22.16
C CYS A 6 -20.22 -63.96 -21.19
N ARG A 7 -20.81 -65.04 -20.63
CA ARG A 7 -21.89 -65.13 -19.65
C ARG A 7 -21.42 -64.66 -18.25
N ALA A 8 -22.33 -63.98 -17.54
CA ALA A 8 -22.24 -63.75 -16.11
C ALA A 8 -22.62 -64.98 -15.28
N PRO A 9 -22.07 -65.19 -14.08
CA PRO A 9 -22.52 -66.26 -13.17
C PRO A 9 -23.60 -65.74 -12.22
N ASN A 10 -24.55 -66.69 -11.94
CA ASN A 10 -25.70 -66.55 -11.04
C ASN A 10 -25.31 -66.36 -9.57
N LEU A 11 -26.02 -65.49 -8.90
CA LEU A 11 -26.09 -65.38 -7.43
C LEU A 11 -27.35 -66.03 -6.89
N PRO A 12 -27.31 -66.69 -5.74
CA PRO A 12 -28.48 -67.38 -5.16
C PRO A 12 -29.38 -66.38 -4.38
N ARG A 13 -30.70 -66.65 -4.49
CA ARG A 13 -31.73 -65.97 -3.67
C ARG A 13 -31.71 -66.58 -2.26
N THR A 14 -31.69 -65.69 -1.24
CA THR A 14 -32.14 -66.02 0.11
C THR A 14 -33.20 -65.05 0.55
N SER A 15 -34.17 -65.58 1.23
CA SER A 15 -35.44 -65.03 1.69
C SER A 15 -35.39 -64.01 2.77
N ASP A 16 -36.28 -63.05 2.63
CA ASP A 16 -37.22 -62.44 3.55
C ASP A 16 -36.98 -62.55 5.07
N THR A 17 -36.72 -61.38 5.68
CA THR A 17 -37.26 -61.04 7.02
C THR A 17 -37.41 -59.52 7.15
N GLY A 18 -38.66 -59.09 7.27
CA GLY A 18 -39.00 -57.67 7.48
C GLY A 18 -38.48 -57.09 8.79
N ARG A 19 -37.91 -55.89 8.70
CA ARG A 19 -37.82 -54.91 9.81
C ARG A 19 -37.98 -53.52 9.26
N GLY A 20 -38.90 -52.77 9.90
CA GLY A 20 -39.41 -51.49 9.52
C GLY A 20 -38.34 -50.43 9.33
N LEU A 21 -38.46 -49.67 8.25
CA LEU A 21 -37.80 -48.44 8.00
C LEU A 21 -38.40 -47.34 8.90
N ALA A 22 -37.65 -46.98 9.92
CA ALA A 22 -37.95 -45.75 10.68
C ALA A 22 -37.64 -44.54 9.76
N LEU A 23 -38.66 -43.79 9.38
CA LEU A 23 -38.50 -42.46 8.78
C LEU A 23 -37.78 -41.55 9.77
N VAL A 24 -36.52 -41.28 9.53
CA VAL A 24 -35.82 -40.14 10.20
C VAL A 24 -36.33 -38.88 9.54
N ALA A 25 -37.22 -38.16 10.27
CA ALA A 25 -37.67 -36.83 9.90
C ALA A 25 -36.43 -35.89 9.87
N VAL A 26 -36.06 -35.45 8.67
CA VAL A 26 -35.13 -34.34 8.49
C VAL A 26 -35.83 -33.14 9.15
N ARG A 27 -35.33 -32.73 10.33
CA ARG A 27 -35.73 -31.45 10.94
C ARG A 27 -35.22 -30.33 10.03
N ASP A 28 -36.20 -29.60 9.52
CA ASP A 28 -36.03 -28.34 8.80
C ASP A 28 -35.26 -27.36 9.71
N ILE A 29 -33.95 -27.19 9.42
CA ILE A 29 -33.15 -26.16 10.07
C ILE A 29 -33.38 -24.87 9.28
N GLY A 30 -34.60 -24.35 9.42
CA GLY A 30 -34.97 -23.00 9.01
C GLY A 30 -34.33 -21.97 9.93
N ALA A 31 -33.00 -21.78 9.82
CA ALA A 31 -32.38 -20.59 10.36
C ALA A 31 -32.86 -19.41 9.51
N ARG A 32 -33.78 -18.63 10.03
CA ARG A 32 -34.12 -17.32 9.44
C ARG A 32 -32.87 -16.50 9.35
N PRO A 33 -32.55 -15.92 8.16
CA PRO A 33 -31.41 -15.02 8.05
C PRO A 33 -31.60 -13.87 9.07
N GLN A 34 -30.61 -13.68 9.91
CA GLN A 34 -30.57 -12.55 10.84
C GLN A 34 -30.66 -11.24 10.02
N PRO A 35 -31.43 -10.25 10.47
CA PRO A 35 -31.52 -8.98 9.77
C PRO A 35 -30.11 -8.37 9.71
N ARG A 36 -29.68 -8.04 8.48
CA ARG A 36 -28.39 -7.36 8.21
C ARG A 36 -28.29 -6.13 9.10
N PRO A 37 -27.15 -5.86 9.76
CA PRO A 37 -26.95 -4.62 10.48
C PRO A 37 -27.18 -3.45 9.52
N ARG A 38 -27.99 -2.48 9.96
CA ARG A 38 -28.33 -1.33 9.13
C ARG A 38 -27.05 -0.53 8.86
N VAL A 39 -26.80 -0.21 7.59
CA VAL A 39 -25.69 0.60 7.04
C VAL A 39 -25.36 1.90 7.82
N ARG A 40 -26.23 2.31 8.77
CA ARG A 40 -26.02 3.49 9.63
C ARG A 40 -24.96 3.31 10.72
N ASP A 41 -24.62 2.09 11.15
CA ASP A 41 -23.68 1.88 12.26
C ASP A 41 -22.21 1.84 11.81
N GLU A 42 -21.94 1.38 10.60
CA GLU A 42 -20.57 1.34 10.05
C GLU A 42 -19.98 2.75 9.85
N ALA A 43 -20.76 3.70 9.33
CA ALA A 43 -20.31 5.09 9.15
C ALA A 43 -19.96 5.78 10.50
N ARG A 44 -20.45 5.28 11.62
CA ARG A 44 -20.20 5.82 12.97
C ARG A 44 -18.85 5.33 13.52
N TRP A 45 -18.44 4.11 13.17
CA TRP A 45 -17.16 3.53 13.61
C TRP A 45 -15.97 4.23 12.94
N TYR A 46 -16.07 4.54 11.63
CA TYR A 46 -15.03 5.25 10.88
C TYR A 46 -14.83 6.71 11.32
N ARG A 47 -15.87 7.40 11.79
CA ARG A 47 -15.76 8.78 12.28
C ARG A 47 -14.90 8.91 13.55
N GLY A 48 -14.65 7.84 14.27
CA GLY A 48 -13.80 7.83 15.47
C GLY A 48 -12.31 7.71 15.19
N GLN A 49 -11.89 7.37 13.96
CA GLN A 49 -10.49 7.18 13.59
C GLN A 49 -9.90 8.39 12.83
N VAL A 50 -10.71 9.23 12.19
CA VAL A 50 -10.25 10.44 11.51
C VAL A 50 -10.09 11.56 12.54
N THR A 51 -8.86 12.05 12.70
CA THR A 51 -8.58 13.17 13.62
C THR A 51 -9.05 14.50 13.03
N ASN A 52 -9.21 15.54 13.88
CA ASN A 52 -9.48 16.88 13.40
C ASN A 52 -8.38 17.42 12.46
N ALA A 53 -7.13 16.99 12.67
CA ALA A 53 -6.01 17.34 11.80
C ALA A 53 -6.14 16.69 10.42
N ASP A 54 -6.60 15.44 10.35
CA ASP A 54 -6.88 14.75 9.08
C ASP A 54 -8.02 15.43 8.31
N ALA A 55 -9.09 15.80 8.99
CA ALA A 55 -10.20 16.52 8.38
C ALA A 55 -9.75 17.88 7.80
N ALA A 56 -8.93 18.64 8.52
CA ALA A 56 -8.37 19.90 8.05
C ALA A 56 -7.47 19.69 6.81
N ARG A 57 -6.59 18.68 6.84
CA ARG A 57 -5.72 18.31 5.73
C ARG A 57 -6.51 17.92 4.48
N LEU A 58 -7.54 17.07 4.63
CA LEU A 58 -8.39 16.65 3.52
C LEU A 58 -9.20 17.82 2.93
N SER A 59 -9.63 18.78 3.76
CA SER A 59 -10.39 19.96 3.31
C SER A 59 -9.54 20.96 2.51
N ALA A 60 -8.23 20.95 2.71
CA ALA A 60 -7.30 21.79 1.96
C ALA A 60 -6.99 21.26 0.55
N GLN A 61 -7.24 19.99 0.30
CA GLN A 61 -6.96 19.34 -1.00
C GLN A 61 -7.98 19.75 -2.04
N ARG A 62 -7.52 20.01 -3.26
CA ARG A 62 -8.35 20.31 -4.43
C ARG A 62 -7.68 19.84 -5.72
N ASN A 63 -8.47 19.58 -6.72
CA ASN A 63 -7.99 19.41 -8.09
C ASN A 63 -7.50 20.76 -8.62
N ASP A 64 -6.58 20.72 -9.56
CA ASP A 64 -6.01 21.93 -10.17
C ASP A 64 -7.01 22.54 -11.16
N PRO A 65 -7.49 23.78 -10.92
CA PRO A 65 -8.47 24.43 -11.74
C PRO A 65 -7.93 24.85 -13.13
N SER A 66 -6.64 24.71 -13.41
CA SER A 66 -6.07 24.97 -14.74
C SER A 66 -6.43 23.90 -15.77
N PHE A 67 -6.89 22.72 -15.32
CA PHE A 67 -7.37 21.67 -16.21
C PHE A 67 -8.88 21.80 -16.48
N PRO A 68 -9.33 21.50 -17.71
CA PRO A 68 -10.74 21.61 -18.06
C PRO A 68 -11.62 20.59 -17.32
N ASP A 69 -11.09 19.43 -17.00
CA ASP A 69 -11.77 18.35 -16.29
C ASP A 69 -10.76 17.43 -15.55
N VAL A 70 -11.27 16.54 -14.72
CA VAL A 70 -10.45 15.61 -13.94
C VAL A 70 -9.72 14.59 -14.81
N TRP A 71 -10.26 14.24 -16.00
CA TRP A 71 -9.59 13.32 -16.92
C TRP A 71 -8.27 13.92 -17.43
N GLU A 72 -8.30 15.16 -17.90
CA GLU A 72 -7.09 15.85 -18.40
C GLU A 72 -6.06 16.01 -17.26
N GLU A 73 -6.49 16.27 -16.03
CA GLU A 73 -5.60 16.35 -14.89
C GLU A 73 -4.93 15.00 -14.58
N ILE A 74 -5.70 13.90 -14.48
CA ILE A 74 -5.12 12.58 -14.15
C ILE A 74 -4.23 12.04 -15.27
N VAL A 75 -4.49 12.38 -16.53
CA VAL A 75 -3.62 12.06 -17.66
C VAL A 75 -2.30 12.84 -17.56
N TRP A 76 -2.36 14.17 -17.36
CA TRP A 76 -1.16 15.00 -17.22
C TRP A 76 -0.28 14.58 -16.02
N ARG A 77 -0.91 14.18 -14.93
CA ARG A 77 -0.20 13.70 -13.73
C ARG A 77 0.43 12.33 -13.90
N GLY A 78 0.04 11.60 -14.95
CA GLY A 78 0.60 10.29 -15.26
C GLY A 78 -0.10 9.12 -14.56
N TYR A 79 -1.38 9.27 -14.15
CA TYR A 79 -2.13 8.16 -13.56
C TYR A 79 -2.69 7.17 -14.59
N VAL A 80 -2.80 7.55 -15.85
CA VAL A 80 -3.39 6.69 -16.88
C VAL A 80 -2.30 6.06 -17.73
N HIS A 81 -2.03 4.77 -17.51
CA HIS A 81 -1.15 3.95 -18.34
C HIS A 81 -1.95 3.15 -19.37
N VAL A 82 -3.03 2.53 -18.92
CA VAL A 82 -3.95 1.74 -19.74
C VAL A 82 -5.37 1.96 -19.24
N SER A 83 -6.32 2.01 -20.15
CA SER A 83 -7.73 2.07 -19.79
C SER A 83 -8.58 1.29 -20.81
N THR A 84 -9.81 0.99 -20.43
CA THR A 84 -10.85 0.62 -21.36
C THR A 84 -11.13 1.79 -22.30
N ASP A 85 -12.21 1.77 -23.07
CA ASP A 85 -12.61 2.84 -23.97
C ASP A 85 -12.43 4.26 -23.35
N GLN A 86 -11.41 4.99 -23.79
CA GLN A 86 -11.01 6.28 -23.21
C GLN A 86 -12.06 7.37 -23.43
N GLU A 87 -12.69 7.39 -24.61
CA GLU A 87 -13.70 8.40 -24.92
C GLU A 87 -14.97 8.20 -24.08
N ALA A 88 -15.41 6.96 -23.94
CA ALA A 88 -16.55 6.63 -23.08
C ALA A 88 -16.26 6.92 -21.62
N LEU A 89 -15.03 6.63 -21.14
CA LEU A 89 -14.61 6.89 -19.77
C LEU A 89 -14.49 8.40 -19.49
N LYS A 90 -13.90 9.18 -20.41
CA LYS A 90 -13.85 10.65 -20.33
C LYS A 90 -15.26 11.24 -20.25
N ALA A 91 -16.17 10.78 -21.11
CA ALA A 91 -17.56 11.21 -21.07
C ALA A 91 -18.25 10.84 -19.74
N ALA A 92 -17.99 9.66 -19.20
CA ALA A 92 -18.54 9.22 -17.92
C ALA A 92 -18.03 10.08 -16.74
N LEU A 93 -16.75 10.46 -16.74
CA LEU A 93 -16.15 11.32 -15.72
C LEU A 93 -16.57 12.80 -15.85
N ALA A 94 -16.93 13.25 -17.04
CA ALA A 94 -17.47 14.60 -17.25
C ALA A 94 -18.99 14.69 -16.98
N GLY A 95 -19.65 13.55 -16.78
CA GLY A 95 -21.09 13.44 -16.57
C GLY A 95 -21.50 13.52 -15.08
N PRO A 96 -22.70 13.02 -14.75
CA PRO A 96 -23.14 12.91 -13.36
C PRO A 96 -22.18 12.07 -12.50
N PRO A 97 -22.17 12.26 -11.14
CA PRO A 97 -21.31 11.51 -10.26
C PRO A 97 -21.44 9.98 -10.42
N ILE A 98 -20.36 9.32 -10.80
CA ILE A 98 -20.27 7.87 -10.90
C ILE A 98 -19.73 7.26 -9.61
N THR A 99 -20.03 5.99 -9.37
CA THR A 99 -19.40 5.18 -8.32
C THR A 99 -18.22 4.42 -8.92
N TYR A 100 -17.07 4.46 -8.24
CA TYR A 100 -15.84 3.78 -8.63
C TYR A 100 -15.18 3.11 -7.43
N TYR A 101 -14.28 2.14 -7.67
CA TYR A 101 -13.58 1.46 -6.58
C TYR A 101 -12.11 1.16 -6.89
N CYS A 102 -11.37 0.97 -5.82
CA CYS A 102 -10.07 0.30 -5.82
C CYS A 102 -10.03 -0.77 -4.73
N GLY A 103 -9.40 -1.90 -5.02
CA GLY A 103 -9.19 -3.00 -4.09
C GLY A 103 -7.82 -2.92 -3.43
N PHE A 104 -7.77 -3.23 -2.13
CA PHE A 104 -6.58 -3.29 -1.31
C PHE A 104 -6.54 -4.63 -0.56
N ASP A 105 -5.70 -5.55 -1.02
CA ASP A 105 -5.56 -6.85 -0.36
C ASP A 105 -4.65 -6.74 0.87
N PRO A 106 -5.05 -7.33 2.00
CA PRO A 106 -4.27 -7.37 3.23
C PRO A 106 -3.14 -8.40 3.11
N THR A 107 -2.15 -8.12 2.29
CA THR A 107 -0.95 -8.95 2.09
C THR A 107 0.22 -8.55 2.99
N ALA A 108 0.05 -7.49 3.76
CA ALA A 108 0.97 -6.94 4.74
C ALA A 108 0.18 -6.10 5.77
N PRO A 109 0.78 -5.79 6.94
CA PRO A 109 0.10 -5.02 7.99
C PRO A 109 -0.14 -3.55 7.62
N SER A 110 0.41 -3.05 6.51
CA SER A 110 0.29 -1.67 6.04
C SER A 110 0.21 -1.58 4.52
N LEU A 111 -0.34 -0.49 4.03
CA LEU A 111 -0.19 -0.02 2.66
C LEU A 111 1.22 0.58 2.46
N HIS A 112 1.69 0.57 1.21
CA HIS A 112 2.98 1.12 0.81
C HIS A 112 2.81 2.18 -0.29
N LEU A 113 3.90 2.80 -0.75
CA LEU A 113 3.86 3.88 -1.74
C LEU A 113 3.14 3.51 -3.05
N GLY A 114 3.19 2.25 -3.49
CA GLY A 114 2.43 1.80 -4.66
C GLY A 114 0.91 1.89 -4.46
N ASN A 115 0.44 1.63 -3.23
CA ASN A 115 -0.97 1.80 -2.89
C ASN A 115 -1.35 3.29 -2.75
N LEU A 116 -0.40 4.15 -2.31
CA LEU A 116 -0.63 5.59 -2.21
C LEU A 116 -1.00 6.20 -3.58
N VAL A 117 -0.41 5.72 -4.68
CA VAL A 117 -0.79 6.15 -6.05
C VAL A 117 -2.28 5.94 -6.29
N GLN A 118 -2.81 4.77 -5.90
CA GLN A 118 -4.23 4.46 -6.04
C GLN A 118 -5.10 5.35 -5.16
N LEU A 119 -4.71 5.55 -3.91
CA LEU A 119 -5.43 6.43 -2.98
C LEU A 119 -5.50 7.87 -3.49
N LEU A 120 -4.41 8.37 -4.09
CA LEU A 120 -4.37 9.72 -4.64
C LEU A 120 -5.22 9.86 -5.91
N LEU A 121 -5.20 8.87 -6.80
CA LEU A 121 -6.13 8.82 -7.93
C LEU A 121 -7.59 8.80 -7.43
N MET A 122 -7.89 7.95 -6.45
CA MET A 122 -9.23 7.90 -5.85
C MET A 122 -9.63 9.27 -5.26
N ARG A 123 -8.71 9.93 -4.56
CA ARG A 123 -8.99 11.24 -3.96
C ARG A 123 -9.28 12.31 -5.01
N ARG A 124 -8.57 12.32 -6.14
CA ARG A 124 -8.85 13.25 -7.25
C ARG A 124 -10.21 13.04 -7.86
N LEU A 125 -10.61 11.79 -8.08
CA LEU A 125 -11.96 11.46 -8.55
C LEU A 125 -13.02 11.85 -7.51
N GLN A 126 -12.74 11.68 -6.22
CA GLN A 126 -13.63 12.14 -5.15
C GLN A 126 -13.78 13.68 -5.15
N LEU A 127 -12.67 14.42 -5.28
CA LEU A 127 -12.68 15.89 -5.38
C LEU A 127 -13.45 16.39 -6.62
N ALA A 128 -13.52 15.60 -7.68
CA ALA A 128 -14.35 15.85 -8.85
C ALA A 128 -15.84 15.50 -8.65
N GLY A 129 -16.23 15.04 -7.46
CA GLY A 129 -17.63 14.74 -7.11
C GLY A 129 -18.03 13.26 -7.26
N HIS A 130 -17.14 12.37 -7.74
CA HIS A 130 -17.43 10.94 -7.86
C HIS A 130 -17.38 10.22 -6.51
N ARG A 131 -18.04 9.05 -6.41
CA ARG A 131 -18.29 8.29 -5.17
C ARG A 131 -17.31 7.14 -5.01
N PRO A 132 -16.32 7.22 -4.11
CA PRO A 132 -15.32 6.18 -3.87
C PRO A 132 -15.86 5.01 -3.04
N LEU A 133 -15.52 3.79 -3.48
CA LEU A 133 -15.59 2.58 -2.68
C LEU A 133 -14.15 2.09 -2.44
N GLY A 134 -13.74 1.98 -1.17
CA GLY A 134 -12.50 1.32 -0.77
C GLY A 134 -12.81 -0.14 -0.49
N LEU A 135 -12.41 -1.06 -1.37
CA LEU A 135 -12.61 -2.48 -1.13
C LEU A 135 -11.40 -3.03 -0.38
N VAL A 136 -11.61 -3.63 0.78
CA VAL A 136 -10.57 -4.37 1.49
C VAL A 136 -10.80 -5.87 1.30
N GLY A 137 -9.74 -6.55 0.85
CA GLY A 137 -9.80 -7.93 0.39
C GLY A 137 -9.82 -8.96 1.52
N GLY A 138 -10.87 -9.02 2.33
CA GLY A 138 -11.00 -10.03 3.39
C GLY A 138 -11.04 -11.47 2.85
N SER A 139 -11.64 -11.71 1.69
CA SER A 139 -11.62 -13.04 1.04
C SER A 139 -10.42 -13.21 0.12
N THR A 140 -10.10 -12.21 -0.71
CA THR A 140 -8.96 -12.27 -1.63
C THR A 140 -7.63 -12.30 -0.90
N GLY A 141 -7.52 -11.70 0.29
CA GLY A 141 -6.36 -11.78 1.17
C GLY A 141 -6.09 -13.18 1.73
N LEU A 142 -7.14 -14.02 1.82
CA LEU A 142 -7.00 -15.45 2.20
C LEU A 142 -6.50 -16.33 1.05
N ILE A 143 -6.62 -15.88 -0.20
CA ILE A 143 -6.24 -16.61 -1.41
C ILE A 143 -4.90 -16.11 -1.95
N GLY A 144 -4.77 -14.78 -2.11
CA GLY A 144 -3.58 -14.11 -2.65
C GLY A 144 -3.49 -14.12 -4.17
N ASP A 145 -3.23 -12.94 -4.73
CA ASP A 145 -3.00 -12.77 -6.18
C ASP A 145 -1.69 -13.47 -6.61
N PRO A 146 -1.68 -14.25 -7.72
CA PRO A 146 -0.49 -14.97 -8.18
C PRO A 146 0.73 -14.07 -8.35
N LYS A 147 1.87 -14.46 -7.76
CA LYS A 147 3.16 -13.84 -8.04
C LYS A 147 3.85 -14.57 -9.20
N PRO A 148 4.55 -13.86 -10.08
CA PRO A 148 5.27 -14.52 -11.19
C PRO A 148 6.36 -15.50 -10.72
N THR A 149 6.90 -15.34 -9.51
CA THR A 149 8.12 -16.01 -9.06
C THR A 149 7.92 -17.15 -8.06
N ALA A 150 6.81 -17.17 -7.31
CA ALA A 150 6.59 -18.19 -6.27
C ALA A 150 5.12 -18.24 -5.83
N GLU A 151 4.69 -19.36 -5.27
CA GLU A 151 3.40 -19.49 -4.61
C GLU A 151 3.35 -18.63 -3.33
N ARG A 152 2.16 -18.10 -3.02
CA ARG A 152 1.99 -17.27 -1.82
C ARG A 152 1.85 -18.16 -0.58
N THR A 153 2.53 -17.78 0.48
CA THR A 153 2.21 -18.28 1.82
C THR A 153 0.87 -17.67 2.26
N LEU A 154 -0.08 -18.53 2.58
CA LEU A 154 -1.40 -18.10 3.04
C LEU A 154 -1.33 -17.66 4.51
N ASN A 155 -1.91 -16.49 4.80
CA ASN A 155 -2.08 -16.02 6.16
C ASN A 155 -3.30 -16.66 6.83
N THR A 156 -3.32 -16.70 8.17
CA THR A 156 -4.51 -17.17 8.90
C THR A 156 -5.65 -16.15 8.81
N PRO A 157 -6.92 -16.58 8.97
CA PRO A 157 -8.07 -15.66 8.97
C PRO A 157 -7.94 -14.53 10.00
N GLU A 158 -7.35 -14.80 11.17
CA GLU A 158 -7.17 -13.83 12.24
C GLU A 158 -6.18 -12.72 11.83
N VAL A 159 -5.06 -13.09 11.23
CA VAL A 159 -4.05 -12.14 10.71
C VAL A 159 -4.66 -11.29 9.59
N VAL A 160 -5.40 -11.90 8.67
CA VAL A 160 -6.07 -11.16 7.59
C VAL A 160 -7.10 -10.18 8.17
N ALA A 161 -7.90 -10.58 9.16
CA ALA A 161 -8.89 -9.70 9.79
C ALA A 161 -8.25 -8.49 10.51
N GLU A 162 -7.12 -8.70 11.19
CA GLU A 162 -6.34 -7.61 11.79
C GLU A 162 -5.85 -6.63 10.71
N TRP A 163 -5.23 -7.14 9.65
CA TRP A 163 -4.70 -6.29 8.58
C TRP A 163 -5.82 -5.57 7.81
N VAL A 164 -6.97 -6.20 7.60
CA VAL A 164 -8.17 -5.54 7.07
C VAL A 164 -8.48 -4.28 7.87
N THR A 165 -8.49 -4.36 9.20
CA THR A 165 -8.78 -3.22 10.07
C THR A 165 -7.74 -2.10 9.94
N ARG A 166 -6.45 -2.45 9.88
CA ARG A 166 -5.35 -1.46 9.69
C ARG A 166 -5.47 -0.77 8.33
N LEU A 167 -5.68 -1.52 7.26
CA LEU A 167 -5.82 -0.98 5.90
C LEU A 167 -7.04 -0.07 5.76
N GLN A 168 -8.17 -0.41 6.39
CA GLN A 168 -9.36 0.44 6.42
C GLN A 168 -9.05 1.83 7.01
N GLY A 169 -8.31 1.88 8.12
CA GLY A 169 -7.84 3.13 8.73
C GLY A 169 -7.00 3.96 7.76
N GLN A 170 -6.03 3.34 7.10
CA GLN A 170 -5.14 4.02 6.15
C GLN A 170 -5.88 4.51 4.89
N VAL A 171 -6.81 3.77 4.34
CA VAL A 171 -7.65 4.25 3.23
C VAL A 171 -8.49 5.45 3.66
N SER A 172 -9.04 5.42 4.88
CA SER A 172 -9.86 6.50 5.43
C SER A 172 -9.06 7.77 5.79
N SER A 173 -7.74 7.69 5.95
CA SER A 173 -6.90 8.87 6.22
C SER A 173 -6.63 9.73 4.97
N VAL A 174 -6.84 9.19 3.76
CA VAL A 174 -6.59 9.89 2.49
C VAL A 174 -7.87 10.33 1.79
N LEU A 175 -9.00 9.67 2.05
CA LEU A 175 -10.28 9.91 1.41
C LEU A 175 -11.30 10.47 2.42
N SER A 176 -12.12 11.44 2.01
CA SER A 176 -13.12 12.04 2.89
C SER A 176 -14.27 11.06 3.18
N ALA A 177 -14.61 10.92 4.45
CA ALA A 177 -15.79 10.19 4.91
C ALA A 177 -17.03 11.10 5.08
N GLU A 178 -16.97 12.34 4.56
CA GLU A 178 -18.02 13.34 4.67
C GLU A 178 -18.57 13.76 3.30
N GLY A 179 -19.81 14.28 3.29
CA GLY A 179 -20.49 14.76 2.09
C GLY A 179 -21.25 13.68 1.33
N ASP A 180 -21.85 14.08 0.20
CA ASP A 180 -22.69 13.21 -0.63
C ASP A 180 -21.88 12.13 -1.38
N ASN A 181 -20.59 12.34 -1.53
CA ASN A 181 -19.63 11.43 -2.11
C ASN A 181 -18.61 10.92 -1.08
N ALA A 182 -19.05 10.76 0.17
CA ALA A 182 -18.25 10.18 1.23
C ALA A 182 -17.70 8.81 0.85
N LEU A 183 -16.45 8.53 1.25
CA LEU A 183 -15.85 7.21 1.14
C LEU A 183 -16.75 6.16 1.81
N ARG A 184 -16.94 5.05 1.13
CA ARG A 184 -17.50 3.83 1.72
C ARG A 184 -16.49 2.72 1.65
N ILE A 185 -16.14 2.15 2.80
CA ILE A 185 -15.32 0.93 2.87
C ILE A 185 -16.24 -0.28 2.75
N VAL A 186 -15.81 -1.27 2.00
CA VAL A 186 -16.50 -2.55 1.81
C VAL A 186 -15.51 -3.70 1.95
N ASN A 187 -15.99 -4.86 2.42
CA ASN A 187 -15.19 -6.07 2.57
C ASN A 187 -15.77 -7.16 1.67
N ASN A 188 -14.94 -7.72 0.78
CA ASN A 188 -15.41 -8.75 -0.14
C ASN A 188 -15.76 -10.09 0.55
N LEU A 189 -15.37 -10.28 1.81
CA LEU A 189 -15.81 -11.43 2.60
C LEU A 189 -17.34 -11.44 2.81
N ASP A 190 -17.98 -10.27 2.82
CA ASP A 190 -19.43 -10.13 3.08
C ASP A 190 -20.31 -10.83 2.03
N TRP A 191 -19.87 -10.85 0.77
CA TRP A 191 -20.58 -11.54 -0.32
C TRP A 191 -19.94 -12.86 -0.72
N THR A 192 -18.68 -13.09 -0.35
CA THR A 192 -17.97 -14.32 -0.72
C THR A 192 -18.24 -15.43 0.31
N ALA A 193 -18.23 -15.12 1.62
CA ALA A 193 -18.43 -16.11 2.67
C ALA A 193 -19.77 -16.87 2.59
N PRO A 194 -20.92 -16.26 2.27
CA PRO A 194 -22.18 -16.97 2.15
C PRO A 194 -22.33 -17.75 0.83
N LEU A 195 -21.41 -17.58 -0.15
CA LEU A 195 -21.53 -18.20 -1.46
C LEU A 195 -21.06 -19.65 -1.42
N SER A 196 -21.91 -20.60 -1.80
CA SER A 196 -21.51 -22.00 -1.89
C SER A 196 -20.56 -22.23 -3.08
N ALA A 197 -19.71 -23.24 -3.00
CA ALA A 197 -18.82 -23.62 -4.10
C ALA A 197 -19.61 -23.92 -5.38
N ILE A 198 -20.79 -24.53 -5.28
CA ILE A 198 -21.64 -24.84 -6.43
C ILE A 198 -22.21 -23.55 -7.05
N ASP A 199 -22.69 -22.61 -6.22
CA ASP A 199 -23.22 -21.35 -6.72
C ASP A 199 -22.12 -20.49 -7.35
N PHE A 200 -20.92 -20.46 -6.73
CA PHE A 200 -19.77 -19.80 -7.32
C PHE A 200 -19.44 -20.33 -8.72
N LEU A 201 -19.38 -21.64 -8.89
CA LEU A 201 -19.09 -22.25 -10.19
C LEU A 201 -20.23 -22.02 -11.22
N ARG A 202 -21.49 -22.12 -10.79
CA ARG A 202 -22.66 -21.99 -11.67
C ARG A 202 -22.96 -20.55 -12.06
N GLU A 203 -22.86 -19.59 -11.11
CA GLU A 203 -23.31 -18.22 -11.32
C GLU A 203 -22.17 -17.28 -11.71
N VAL A 204 -20.93 -17.64 -11.41
CA VAL A 204 -19.74 -16.84 -11.73
C VAL A 204 -18.84 -17.60 -12.72
N GLY A 205 -18.40 -18.80 -12.38
CA GLY A 205 -17.45 -19.59 -13.15
C GLY A 205 -17.88 -19.85 -14.59
N LYS A 206 -19.19 -20.06 -14.85
CA LYS A 206 -19.74 -20.28 -16.20
C LYS A 206 -19.41 -19.14 -17.20
N HIS A 207 -19.15 -17.93 -16.73
CA HIS A 207 -18.83 -16.78 -17.58
C HIS A 207 -17.35 -16.71 -17.95
N TYR A 208 -16.48 -17.47 -17.29
CA TYR A 208 -15.05 -17.47 -17.54
C TYR A 208 -14.65 -18.55 -18.55
N ARG A 209 -13.68 -18.23 -19.39
CA ARG A 209 -13.10 -19.19 -20.36
C ARG A 209 -11.67 -19.49 -19.97
N VAL A 210 -11.39 -20.73 -19.61
CA VAL A 210 -10.07 -21.20 -19.17
C VAL A 210 -8.97 -20.76 -20.13
N GLY A 211 -9.17 -20.93 -21.45
CA GLY A 211 -8.19 -20.50 -22.45
C GLY A 211 -7.89 -19.00 -22.46
N THR A 212 -8.83 -18.14 -22.00
CA THR A 212 -8.56 -16.69 -21.81
C THR A 212 -7.80 -16.43 -20.52
N MET A 213 -8.15 -17.16 -19.44
CA MET A 213 -7.50 -17.05 -18.14
C MET A 213 -6.02 -17.47 -18.21
N LEU A 214 -5.71 -18.54 -18.96
CA LEU A 214 -4.35 -19.06 -19.14
C LEU A 214 -3.41 -18.08 -19.90
N LYS A 215 -3.96 -17.13 -20.66
CA LYS A 215 -3.19 -16.15 -21.44
C LYS A 215 -2.76 -14.94 -20.65
N LYS A 216 -3.20 -14.79 -19.38
CA LYS A 216 -2.81 -13.66 -18.54
C LYS A 216 -1.34 -13.80 -18.13
N ASP A 217 -0.59 -12.70 -18.13
CA ASP A 217 0.86 -12.70 -17.98
C ASP A 217 1.33 -13.42 -16.71
N ALA A 218 0.74 -13.10 -15.55
CA ALA A 218 1.10 -13.75 -14.29
C ALA A 218 0.79 -15.27 -14.29
N VAL A 219 -0.35 -15.65 -14.84
CA VAL A 219 -0.75 -17.08 -14.96
C VAL A 219 0.16 -17.81 -15.95
N SER A 220 0.42 -17.21 -17.12
CA SER A 220 1.30 -17.79 -18.14
C SER A 220 2.74 -17.96 -17.62
N ALA A 221 3.27 -16.98 -16.89
CA ALA A 221 4.59 -17.07 -16.28
C ALA A 221 4.68 -18.26 -15.31
N ARG A 222 3.67 -18.43 -14.44
CA ARG A 222 3.62 -19.52 -13.46
C ARG A 222 3.41 -20.88 -14.11
N LEU A 223 2.57 -21.00 -15.13
CA LEU A 223 2.38 -22.27 -15.88
C LEU A 223 3.66 -22.77 -16.54
N ASN A 224 4.57 -21.86 -16.89
CA ASN A 224 5.86 -22.18 -17.50
C ASN A 224 7.01 -22.30 -16.48
N SER A 225 6.73 -22.18 -15.17
CA SER A 225 7.70 -22.43 -14.11
C SER A 225 7.65 -23.87 -13.63
N ASP A 226 8.73 -24.33 -12.99
CA ASP A 226 8.82 -25.71 -12.46
C ASP A 226 7.78 -25.99 -11.37
N GLU A 227 7.37 -24.97 -10.59
CA GLU A 227 6.39 -25.10 -9.53
C GLU A 227 4.93 -25.11 -10.02
N GLY A 228 4.67 -24.55 -11.22
CA GLY A 228 3.32 -24.39 -11.74
C GLY A 228 2.49 -23.35 -10.96
N ILE A 229 1.15 -23.45 -11.07
CA ILE A 229 0.20 -22.58 -10.37
C ILE A 229 -0.87 -23.43 -9.70
N SER A 230 -1.16 -23.19 -8.43
CA SER A 230 -2.26 -23.86 -7.73
C SER A 230 -3.62 -23.40 -8.27
N TYR A 231 -4.65 -24.24 -8.14
CA TYR A 231 -6.01 -23.85 -8.51
C TYR A 231 -6.50 -22.67 -7.67
N THR A 232 -6.05 -22.58 -6.43
CA THR A 232 -6.36 -21.47 -5.51
C THR A 232 -5.90 -20.15 -6.11
N GLU A 233 -4.61 -20.00 -6.41
CA GLU A 233 -4.07 -18.79 -7.05
C GLU A 233 -4.69 -18.53 -8.44
N PHE A 234 -4.88 -19.58 -9.25
CA PHE A 234 -5.52 -19.48 -10.57
C PHE A 234 -6.94 -18.92 -10.50
N SER A 235 -7.70 -19.25 -9.45
CA SER A 235 -9.07 -18.77 -9.24
C SER A 235 -9.18 -17.32 -8.78
N TYR A 236 -8.09 -16.69 -8.31
CA TYR A 236 -8.09 -15.32 -7.79
C TYR A 236 -8.76 -14.31 -8.74
N GLN A 237 -8.44 -14.39 -10.04
CA GLN A 237 -9.02 -13.47 -11.03
C GLN A 237 -10.56 -13.57 -11.14
N ILE A 238 -11.15 -14.72 -10.77
CA ILE A 238 -12.61 -14.91 -10.76
C ILE A 238 -13.20 -14.21 -9.55
N LEU A 239 -12.52 -14.26 -8.40
CA LEU A 239 -12.94 -13.58 -7.17
C LEU A 239 -12.93 -12.06 -7.36
N GLN A 240 -11.85 -11.48 -7.90
CA GLN A 240 -11.79 -10.04 -8.17
C GLN A 240 -12.84 -9.60 -9.20
N GLY A 241 -13.13 -10.44 -10.19
CA GLY A 241 -14.22 -10.16 -11.14
C GLY A 241 -15.59 -10.22 -10.47
N LEU A 242 -15.81 -11.16 -9.54
CA LEU A 242 -17.01 -11.23 -8.71
C LEU A 242 -17.17 -9.96 -7.87
N ASP A 243 -16.10 -9.45 -7.27
CA ASP A 243 -16.11 -8.22 -6.48
C ASP A 243 -16.66 -7.05 -7.31
N PHE A 244 -16.14 -6.83 -8.51
CA PHE A 244 -16.63 -5.75 -9.37
C PHE A 244 -18.12 -5.93 -9.69
N ARG A 245 -18.59 -7.15 -10.00
CA ARG A 245 -20.00 -7.42 -10.27
C ARG A 245 -20.88 -7.14 -9.05
N GLU A 246 -20.48 -7.55 -7.86
CA GLU A 246 -21.27 -7.31 -6.64
C GLU A 246 -21.30 -5.81 -6.29
N LEU A 247 -20.19 -5.09 -6.50
CA LEU A 247 -20.16 -3.64 -6.34
C LEU A 247 -21.02 -2.93 -7.40
N HIS A 248 -21.03 -3.43 -8.63
CA HIS A 248 -21.92 -2.91 -9.68
C HIS A 248 -23.39 -3.11 -9.31
N ARG A 249 -23.79 -4.31 -8.88
CA ARG A 249 -25.16 -4.65 -8.48
C ARG A 249 -25.64 -3.87 -7.25
N THR A 250 -24.76 -3.71 -6.27
CA THR A 250 -25.14 -3.17 -4.96
C THR A 250 -25.03 -1.64 -4.91
N TYR A 251 -24.03 -1.07 -5.57
CA TYR A 251 -23.70 0.35 -5.45
C TYR A 251 -23.69 1.09 -6.80
N GLY A 252 -24.05 0.44 -7.91
CA GLY A 252 -23.98 1.03 -9.23
C GLY A 252 -22.54 1.38 -9.66
N CYS A 253 -21.54 0.64 -9.14
CA CYS A 253 -20.14 0.87 -9.45
C CYS A 253 -19.86 0.61 -10.93
N VAL A 254 -19.28 1.59 -11.64
CA VAL A 254 -19.01 1.51 -13.08
C VAL A 254 -17.56 1.69 -13.47
N LEU A 255 -16.67 1.97 -12.51
CA LEU A 255 -15.25 2.15 -12.76
C LEU A 255 -14.42 1.42 -11.69
N GLN A 256 -13.41 0.66 -12.14
CA GLN A 256 -12.38 0.06 -11.30
C GLN A 256 -11.03 0.72 -11.59
N THR A 257 -10.23 1.00 -10.53
CA THR A 257 -8.84 1.43 -10.67
C THR A 257 -7.90 0.40 -10.05
N GLY A 258 -6.67 0.33 -10.57
CA GLY A 258 -5.62 -0.57 -10.06
C GLY A 258 -4.29 -0.31 -10.75
N GLY A 259 -3.23 -1.04 -10.36
CA GLY A 259 -1.94 -1.01 -11.07
C GLY A 259 -2.06 -1.64 -12.46
N SER A 260 -1.23 -1.24 -13.41
CA SER A 260 -1.21 -1.83 -14.76
C SER A 260 -0.81 -3.30 -14.79
N ASP A 261 -0.06 -3.76 -13.79
CA ASP A 261 0.23 -5.19 -13.55
C ASP A 261 -1.04 -6.00 -13.23
N GLN A 262 -2.08 -5.34 -12.71
CA GLN A 262 -3.39 -5.90 -12.43
C GLN A 262 -4.34 -5.88 -13.63
N TRP A 263 -3.92 -5.45 -14.83
CA TRP A 263 -4.79 -5.27 -15.99
C TRP A 263 -5.60 -6.51 -16.34
N GLY A 264 -4.99 -7.69 -16.21
CA GLY A 264 -5.67 -8.96 -16.39
C GLY A 264 -6.84 -9.17 -15.41
N ASN A 265 -6.67 -8.79 -14.15
CA ASN A 265 -7.72 -8.89 -13.13
C ASN A 265 -8.79 -7.82 -13.33
N LEU A 266 -8.39 -6.56 -13.64
CA LEU A 266 -9.30 -5.45 -13.92
C LEU A 266 -10.26 -5.79 -15.08
N THR A 267 -9.72 -6.27 -16.20
CA THR A 267 -10.51 -6.64 -17.38
C THR A 267 -11.36 -7.89 -17.16
N SER A 268 -10.98 -8.76 -16.23
CA SER A 268 -11.78 -9.91 -15.79
C SER A 268 -13.15 -9.48 -15.27
N GLY A 269 -13.19 -8.44 -14.44
CA GLY A 269 -14.43 -7.87 -13.90
C GLY A 269 -15.29 -7.19 -14.97
N THR A 270 -14.67 -6.41 -15.86
CA THR A 270 -15.40 -5.78 -16.97
C THR A 270 -16.04 -6.82 -17.91
N ASP A 271 -15.33 -7.89 -18.20
CA ASP A 271 -15.84 -9.02 -19.01
C ASP A 271 -16.98 -9.77 -18.31
N LEU A 272 -16.88 -10.00 -17.01
CA LEU A 272 -17.93 -10.65 -16.24
C LEU A 272 -19.21 -9.84 -16.27
N ILE A 273 -19.15 -8.54 -15.97
CA ILE A 273 -20.31 -7.65 -15.96
C ILE A 273 -20.94 -7.56 -17.37
N ARG A 274 -20.12 -7.40 -18.40
CA ARG A 274 -20.62 -7.41 -19.78
C ARG A 274 -21.39 -8.68 -20.14
N ARG A 275 -20.93 -9.86 -19.68
CA ARG A 275 -21.56 -11.18 -19.98
C ARG A 275 -22.76 -11.49 -19.11
N SER A 276 -22.73 -11.13 -17.81
CA SER A 276 -23.78 -11.47 -16.86
C SER A 276 -24.88 -10.40 -16.77
N GLU A 277 -24.50 -9.11 -16.80
CA GLU A 277 -25.39 -7.98 -16.58
C GLU A 277 -25.73 -7.24 -17.88
N ARG A 278 -25.00 -7.49 -18.98
CA ARG A 278 -25.10 -6.76 -20.26
C ARG A 278 -24.87 -5.25 -20.11
N ALA A 279 -24.08 -4.87 -19.13
CA ALA A 279 -23.70 -3.49 -18.83
C ALA A 279 -22.26 -3.21 -19.29
N THR A 280 -22.00 -1.94 -19.61
CA THR A 280 -20.66 -1.42 -19.91
C THR A 280 -20.11 -0.77 -18.65
N VAL A 281 -18.90 -1.19 -18.27
CA VAL A 281 -18.14 -0.63 -17.15
C VAL A 281 -16.71 -0.42 -17.57
N HIS A 282 -15.96 0.37 -16.78
CA HIS A 282 -14.63 0.86 -17.15
C HIS A 282 -13.56 0.40 -16.17
N ALA A 283 -12.31 0.44 -16.63
CA ALA A 283 -11.13 0.21 -15.82
C ALA A 283 -10.01 1.20 -16.20
N ILE A 284 -9.25 1.65 -15.20
CA ILE A 284 -8.00 2.40 -15.34
C ILE A 284 -6.89 1.61 -14.68
N GLY A 285 -5.80 1.35 -15.44
CA GLY A 285 -4.55 0.83 -14.91
C GLY A 285 -3.52 1.97 -14.81
N THR A 286 -3.03 2.23 -13.59
CA THR A 286 -1.98 3.21 -13.36
C THR A 286 -0.61 2.60 -13.70
N PRO A 287 0.39 3.39 -14.13
CA PRO A 287 1.73 2.86 -14.37
C PRO A 287 2.35 2.32 -13.08
N LEU A 288 3.17 1.28 -13.23
CA LEU A 288 4.10 0.91 -12.19
C LEU A 288 5.19 1.98 -12.11
N ILE A 289 5.33 2.59 -10.95
CA ILE A 289 6.35 3.61 -10.76
C ILE A 289 7.71 2.92 -10.59
N THR A 290 8.67 3.29 -11.41
CA THR A 290 10.08 2.87 -11.34
C THR A 290 10.97 4.10 -11.17
N ASN A 291 12.17 3.91 -10.67
CA ASN A 291 13.20 4.92 -10.69
C ASN A 291 13.79 5.04 -12.10
N SER A 292 14.45 6.16 -12.41
CA SER A 292 15.07 6.43 -13.70
C SER A 292 16.17 5.43 -14.06
N ASP A 293 16.78 4.77 -13.07
CA ASP A 293 17.73 3.66 -13.23
C ASP A 293 17.06 2.29 -13.50
N GLY A 294 15.73 2.24 -13.59
CA GLY A 294 14.93 1.03 -13.82
C GLY A 294 14.67 0.19 -12.57
N THR A 295 15.14 0.60 -11.40
CA THR A 295 14.86 -0.09 -10.14
C THR A 295 13.42 0.15 -9.68
N LYS A 296 12.90 -0.75 -8.84
CA LYS A 296 11.53 -0.61 -8.29
C LYS A 296 11.47 0.54 -7.30
N PHE A 297 10.59 1.49 -7.58
CA PHE A 297 10.27 2.59 -6.67
C PHE A 297 9.59 2.10 -5.38
N GLY A 298 9.77 2.87 -4.29
CA GLY A 298 9.14 2.58 -3.00
C GLY A 298 9.84 1.47 -2.22
N LYS A 299 11.11 1.22 -2.51
CA LYS A 299 11.99 0.37 -1.71
C LYS A 299 13.17 1.17 -1.21
N SER A 300 13.41 1.10 0.11
CA SER A 300 14.62 1.59 0.75
C SER A 300 15.41 0.40 1.27
N GLU A 301 16.67 0.28 0.91
CA GLU A 301 17.56 -0.83 1.31
C GLU A 301 16.96 -2.24 1.12
N GLY A 302 16.14 -2.41 0.05
CA GLY A 302 15.45 -3.66 -0.25
C GLY A 302 14.08 -3.83 0.42
N ASN A 303 13.71 -2.98 1.38
CA ASN A 303 12.43 -3.00 2.08
C ASN A 303 11.40 -2.03 1.45
N ALA A 304 10.12 -2.36 1.56
CA ALA A 304 9.06 -1.45 1.13
C ALA A 304 8.99 -0.22 2.05
N VAL A 305 8.70 0.95 1.47
CA VAL A 305 8.38 2.16 2.23
C VAL A 305 6.89 2.14 2.54
N TRP A 306 6.58 1.99 3.83
CA TRP A 306 5.23 1.82 4.35
C TRP A 306 4.56 3.15 4.70
N LEU A 307 3.24 3.19 4.68
CA LEU A 307 2.48 4.34 5.13
C LEU A 307 2.26 4.35 6.66
N ASP A 308 2.49 3.20 7.31
CA ASP A 308 2.41 3.07 8.76
C ASP A 308 3.68 3.63 9.42
N PRO A 309 3.58 4.60 10.34
CA PRO A 309 4.74 5.21 11.00
C PRO A 309 5.51 4.23 11.92
N GLU A 310 4.90 3.10 12.33
CA GLU A 310 5.58 2.05 13.08
C GLU A 310 6.51 1.20 12.20
N LEU A 311 6.24 1.13 10.88
CA LEU A 311 7.03 0.34 9.91
C LEU A 311 8.03 1.17 9.11
N THR A 312 7.69 2.42 8.83
CA THR A 312 8.58 3.43 8.24
C THR A 312 8.35 4.72 8.97
N SER A 313 9.31 5.12 9.80
CA SER A 313 9.18 6.33 10.60
C SER A 313 8.94 7.57 9.74
N PRO A 314 8.25 8.61 10.23
CA PRO A 314 8.08 9.87 9.51
C PRO A 314 9.43 10.49 9.09
N TYR A 315 10.48 10.30 9.87
CA TYR A 315 11.83 10.72 9.52
C TYR A 315 12.38 9.96 8.30
N ALA A 316 12.33 8.61 8.34
CA ALA A 316 12.76 7.77 7.21
C ALA A 316 11.93 8.06 5.94
N PHE A 317 10.62 8.22 6.11
CA PHE A 317 9.70 8.57 5.03
C PHE A 317 10.04 9.92 4.40
N TYR A 318 10.32 10.95 5.20
CA TYR A 318 10.77 12.26 4.73
C TYR A 318 12.11 12.17 3.98
N GLN A 319 13.10 11.44 4.54
CA GLN A 319 14.40 11.25 3.91
C GLN A 319 14.31 10.52 2.57
N PHE A 320 13.43 9.53 2.46
CA PHE A 320 13.19 8.83 1.20
C PHE A 320 12.81 9.80 0.07
N TRP A 321 11.87 10.71 0.33
CA TRP A 321 11.44 11.71 -0.64
C TRP A 321 12.48 12.80 -0.89
N LEU A 322 13.15 13.23 0.16
CA LEU A 322 14.22 14.22 0.06
C LEU A 322 15.38 13.72 -0.81
N ASN A 323 15.64 12.42 -0.81
CA ASN A 323 16.72 11.79 -1.58
C ASN A 323 16.32 11.40 -3.02
N THR A 324 15.15 11.80 -3.49
CA THR A 324 14.72 11.58 -4.87
C THR A 324 15.69 12.20 -5.87
N ASP A 325 16.04 11.48 -6.93
CA ASP A 325 16.92 11.97 -7.98
C ASP A 325 16.29 13.12 -8.80
N ASP A 326 17.11 14.02 -9.32
CA ASP A 326 16.66 15.15 -10.13
C ASP A 326 15.87 14.70 -11.37
N ALA A 327 16.24 13.55 -11.95
CA ALA A 327 15.54 12.97 -13.10
C ALA A 327 14.11 12.50 -12.77
N ASP A 328 13.83 12.17 -11.51
CA ASP A 328 12.57 11.59 -11.07
C ASP A 328 11.64 12.60 -10.37
N VAL A 329 12.21 13.63 -9.74
CA VAL A 329 11.49 14.48 -8.78
C VAL A 329 10.24 15.14 -9.38
N ILE A 330 10.29 15.61 -10.62
CA ILE A 330 9.14 16.28 -11.26
C ILE A 330 8.00 15.30 -11.53
N HIS A 331 8.31 14.08 -11.95
CA HIS A 331 7.30 13.04 -12.08
C HIS A 331 6.68 12.69 -10.72
N ARG A 332 7.48 12.60 -9.65
CA ARG A 332 6.99 12.33 -8.29
C ARG A 332 6.08 13.45 -7.79
N LEU A 333 6.42 14.72 -8.02
CA LEU A 333 5.57 15.87 -7.70
C LEU A 333 4.20 15.77 -8.39
N ARG A 334 4.15 15.41 -9.68
CA ARG A 334 2.88 15.24 -10.40
C ARG A 334 2.00 14.15 -9.78
N VAL A 335 2.60 13.00 -9.45
CA VAL A 335 1.85 11.82 -8.98
C VAL A 335 1.48 11.94 -7.51
N PHE A 336 2.39 12.41 -6.63
CA PHE A 336 2.23 12.25 -5.19
C PHE A 336 1.79 13.53 -4.45
N THR A 337 1.64 14.67 -5.14
CA THR A 337 1.25 15.93 -4.49
C THR A 337 -0.04 16.52 -5.06
N PHE A 338 -0.65 17.44 -4.30
CA PHE A 338 -1.77 18.25 -4.76
C PHE A 338 -1.33 19.64 -5.28
N LEU A 339 -0.04 19.85 -5.47
CA LEU A 339 0.48 21.08 -6.09
C LEU A 339 -0.14 21.28 -7.48
N ASP A 340 -0.41 22.54 -7.80
CA ASP A 340 -0.90 22.91 -9.11
C ASP A 340 0.19 22.80 -10.19
N ARG A 341 -0.24 22.80 -11.44
CA ARG A 341 0.64 22.68 -12.61
C ARG A 341 1.67 23.79 -12.65
N ALA A 342 1.25 25.03 -12.33
CA ALA A 342 2.13 26.19 -12.40
C ALA A 342 3.31 26.06 -11.40
N ARG A 343 3.05 25.60 -10.16
CA ARG A 343 4.08 25.35 -9.15
C ARG A 343 5.01 24.22 -9.56
N ILE A 344 4.48 23.12 -10.09
CA ILE A 344 5.31 22.00 -10.56
C ILE A 344 6.21 22.41 -11.74
N GLU A 345 5.71 23.23 -12.67
CA GLU A 345 6.51 23.77 -13.77
C GLU A 345 7.57 24.78 -13.30
N GLU A 346 7.29 25.56 -12.23
CA GLU A 346 8.28 26.42 -11.58
C GLU A 346 9.41 25.58 -10.96
N LEU A 347 9.07 24.52 -10.22
CA LEU A 347 10.03 23.60 -9.62
C LEU A 347 10.86 22.88 -10.71
N ALA A 348 10.26 22.54 -11.83
CA ALA A 348 11.01 21.95 -12.96
C ALA A 348 12.09 22.88 -13.48
N ARG A 349 11.76 24.18 -13.66
CA ARG A 349 12.76 25.20 -14.05
C ARG A 349 13.85 25.37 -12.99
N ALA A 350 13.51 25.30 -11.70
CA ALA A 350 14.49 25.38 -10.62
C ALA A 350 15.45 24.18 -10.62
N VAL A 351 14.96 22.97 -10.90
CA VAL A 351 15.82 21.77 -11.05
C VAL A 351 16.79 21.92 -12.22
N GLU A 352 16.35 22.46 -13.36
CA GLU A 352 17.20 22.68 -14.53
C GLU A 352 18.26 23.76 -14.28
N ALA A 353 17.90 24.87 -13.60
CA ALA A 353 18.76 26.00 -13.39
C ALA A 353 19.75 25.79 -12.23
N GLU A 354 19.30 25.29 -11.09
CA GLU A 354 20.07 25.21 -9.83
C GLU A 354 19.78 23.90 -9.07
N PRO A 355 20.08 22.71 -9.64
CA PRO A 355 19.74 21.40 -9.05
C PRO A 355 20.32 21.22 -7.64
N PHE A 356 21.50 21.81 -7.37
CA PHE A 356 22.16 21.74 -6.07
C PHE A 356 21.35 22.32 -4.91
N ARG A 357 20.36 23.19 -5.19
CA ARG A 357 19.43 23.73 -4.18
C ARG A 357 18.42 22.72 -3.69
N ARG A 358 18.16 21.67 -4.48
CA ARG A 358 17.19 20.60 -4.17
C ARG A 358 15.82 21.15 -3.71
N GLU A 359 15.34 22.21 -4.34
CA GLU A 359 14.07 22.86 -3.97
C GLU A 359 12.89 21.93 -4.21
N ALA A 360 12.85 21.30 -5.38
CA ALA A 360 11.81 20.35 -5.77
C ALA A 360 11.76 19.15 -4.81
N GLN A 361 12.91 18.61 -4.39
CA GLN A 361 12.96 17.49 -3.45
C GLN A 361 12.47 17.89 -2.04
N ARG A 362 12.82 19.09 -1.58
CA ARG A 362 12.30 19.57 -0.29
C ARG A 362 10.78 19.76 -0.32
N GLU A 363 10.27 20.35 -1.39
CA GLU A 363 8.83 20.51 -1.59
C GLU A 363 8.12 19.16 -1.66
N LEU A 364 8.67 18.21 -2.46
CA LEU A 364 8.14 16.85 -2.56
C LEU A 364 8.09 16.15 -1.19
N ALA A 365 9.21 16.20 -0.44
CA ALA A 365 9.31 15.58 0.87
C ALA A 365 8.34 16.21 1.89
N TRP A 366 8.20 17.54 1.86
CA TRP A 366 7.22 18.25 2.69
C TRP A 366 5.78 17.81 2.37
N GLU A 367 5.39 17.93 1.11
CA GLU A 367 4.02 17.65 0.64
C GLU A 367 3.59 16.22 0.95
N VAL A 368 4.42 15.23 0.60
CA VAL A 368 4.03 13.83 0.73
C VAL A 368 4.11 13.36 2.19
N THR A 369 5.10 13.82 2.97
CA THR A 369 5.17 13.47 4.40
C THR A 369 4.02 14.10 5.17
N THR A 370 3.68 15.37 4.87
CA THR A 370 2.52 16.04 5.46
C THR A 370 1.21 15.37 5.07
N LEU A 371 1.11 14.91 3.83
CA LEU A 371 -0.06 14.16 3.36
C LEU A 371 -0.29 12.86 4.15
N VAL A 372 0.76 12.12 4.47
CA VAL A 372 0.66 10.79 5.09
C VAL A 372 0.70 10.87 6.61
N HIS A 373 1.64 11.61 7.17
CA HIS A 373 1.94 11.65 8.62
C HIS A 373 1.49 12.92 9.33
N GLY A 374 1.04 13.93 8.57
CA GLY A 374 0.62 15.22 9.11
C GLY A 374 1.76 16.22 9.29
N GLN A 375 1.40 17.49 9.38
CA GLN A 375 2.35 18.61 9.48
C GLN A 375 3.28 18.52 10.72
N PRO A 376 2.81 18.20 11.93
CA PRO A 376 3.70 18.13 13.11
C PRO A 376 4.82 17.09 12.95
N ALA A 377 4.50 15.90 12.40
CA ALA A 377 5.49 14.86 12.17
C ALA A 377 6.50 15.26 11.08
N THR A 378 6.04 15.99 10.06
CA THR A 378 6.91 16.54 9.00
C THR A 378 7.88 17.57 9.55
N GLU A 379 7.39 18.51 10.37
CA GLU A 379 8.22 19.53 11.03
C GLU A 379 9.27 18.88 11.93
N SER A 380 8.90 17.86 12.70
CA SER A 380 9.85 17.08 13.53
C SER A 380 10.91 16.38 12.68
N ALA A 381 10.53 15.76 11.57
CA ALA A 381 11.47 15.11 10.65
C ALA A 381 12.46 16.11 10.02
N ILE A 382 12.00 17.31 9.66
CA ILE A 382 12.85 18.41 9.14
C ILE A 382 13.81 18.89 10.22
N ALA A 383 13.30 19.18 11.43
CA ALA A 383 14.13 19.63 12.56
C ALA A 383 15.22 18.59 12.87
N ALA A 384 14.86 17.31 12.88
CA ALA A 384 15.81 16.23 13.07
C ALA A 384 16.87 16.17 11.96
N SER A 385 16.46 16.29 10.69
CA SER A 385 17.39 16.34 9.56
C SER A 385 18.38 17.50 9.67
N GLN A 386 17.92 18.68 10.06
CA GLN A 386 18.77 19.85 10.26
C GLN A 386 19.71 19.69 11.45
N ALA A 387 19.18 19.19 12.59
CA ALA A 387 19.95 19.01 13.82
C ALA A 387 21.09 18.00 13.66
N LEU A 388 20.88 16.89 12.91
CA LEU A 388 21.94 15.91 12.65
C LEU A 388 23.17 16.48 11.97
N PHE A 389 23.01 17.49 11.14
CA PHE A 389 24.11 18.13 10.40
C PHE A 389 24.56 19.45 10.99
N GLY A 390 24.18 19.75 12.24
CA GLY A 390 24.66 20.90 13.00
C GLY A 390 23.99 22.23 12.62
N GLN A 391 22.81 22.17 11.97
CA GLN A 391 21.99 23.34 11.65
C GLN A 391 20.83 23.55 12.64
N GLY A 392 20.79 22.75 13.73
CA GLY A 392 19.79 22.80 14.80
C GLY A 392 20.35 22.14 16.06
N GLU A 393 19.55 22.14 17.11
CA GLU A 393 19.89 21.57 18.42
C GLU A 393 19.29 20.18 18.56
N LEU A 394 20.12 19.14 18.68
CA LEU A 394 19.68 17.76 18.91
C LEU A 394 18.89 17.61 20.21
N GLY A 395 19.26 18.37 21.25
CA GLY A 395 18.57 18.36 22.55
C GLY A 395 17.16 18.97 22.54
N ALA A 396 16.77 19.66 21.47
CA ALA A 396 15.40 20.19 21.29
C ALA A 396 14.43 19.17 20.67
N LEU A 397 14.94 18.06 20.12
CA LEU A 397 14.11 16.99 19.57
C LEU A 397 13.52 16.15 20.70
N ASP A 398 12.30 15.67 20.54
CA ASP A 398 11.70 14.72 21.47
C ASP A 398 12.36 13.33 21.40
N GLU A 399 12.14 12.51 22.43
CA GLU A 399 12.77 11.20 22.54
C GLU A 399 12.38 10.25 21.41
N GLU A 400 11.13 10.32 20.96
CA GLU A 400 10.63 9.46 19.88
C GLU A 400 11.28 9.83 18.54
N THR A 401 11.42 11.11 18.26
CA THR A 401 12.14 11.61 17.07
C THR A 401 13.60 11.19 17.09
N ILE A 402 14.30 11.29 18.26
CA ILE A 402 15.68 10.80 18.38
C ILE A 402 15.75 9.29 18.12
N ARG A 403 14.84 8.50 18.68
CA ARG A 403 14.80 7.04 18.45
C ARG A 403 14.62 6.69 17.00
N GLN A 404 13.71 7.37 16.30
CA GLN A 404 13.47 7.19 14.85
C GLN A 404 14.74 7.51 14.05
N VAL A 405 15.40 8.62 14.35
CA VAL A 405 16.67 9.00 13.72
C VAL A 405 17.76 7.95 13.91
N LEU A 406 17.94 7.49 15.16
CA LEU A 406 18.96 6.49 15.46
C LEU A 406 18.68 5.13 14.82
N GLY A 407 17.40 4.80 14.60
CA GLY A 407 17.00 3.60 13.87
C GLY A 407 17.43 3.58 12.41
N GLU A 408 17.65 4.75 11.80
CA GLU A 408 18.10 4.91 10.40
C GLU A 408 19.62 5.04 10.27
N LEU A 409 20.34 5.05 11.38
CA LEU A 409 21.81 5.16 11.41
C LEU A 409 22.46 3.85 11.82
N PRO A 410 23.68 3.56 11.35
CA PRO A 410 24.52 2.58 12.02
C PRO A 410 24.57 2.90 13.52
N SER A 411 24.26 1.95 14.38
CA SER A 411 24.13 2.22 15.82
C SER A 411 24.83 1.17 16.65
N ALA A 412 25.23 1.56 17.87
CA ALA A 412 25.80 0.67 18.87
C ALA A 412 25.18 0.93 20.25
N GLU A 413 24.99 -0.14 21.01
CA GLU A 413 24.69 -0.06 22.44
C GLU A 413 25.99 0.03 23.23
N ILE A 414 26.10 1.00 24.12
CA ILE A 414 27.31 1.28 24.88
C ILE A 414 27.03 1.29 26.38
N ALA A 415 28.03 0.93 27.17
CA ALA A 415 27.96 1.06 28.63
C ALA A 415 28.20 2.52 29.09
N PRO A 416 27.66 2.94 30.25
CA PRO A 416 28.01 4.23 30.84
C PRO A 416 29.52 4.39 30.98
N GLY A 417 30.06 5.56 30.62
CA GLY A 417 31.50 5.84 30.65
C GLY A 417 32.33 5.27 29.50
N THR A 418 31.68 4.74 28.45
CA THR A 418 32.36 4.32 27.21
C THR A 418 33.12 5.48 26.59
N THR A 419 34.39 5.26 26.21
CA THR A 419 35.19 6.30 25.56
C THR A 419 34.74 6.56 24.15
N VAL A 420 34.90 7.79 23.65
CA VAL A 420 34.59 8.17 22.25
C VAL A 420 35.38 7.31 21.26
N ILE A 421 36.62 6.90 21.59
CA ILE A 421 37.40 5.97 20.74
C ILE A 421 36.67 4.64 20.59
N GLN A 422 36.20 4.06 21.73
CA GLN A 422 35.49 2.79 21.69
C GLN A 422 34.18 2.90 20.93
N ALA A 423 33.39 3.96 21.16
CA ALA A 423 32.14 4.22 20.48
C ALA A 423 32.32 4.34 18.93
N LEU A 424 33.40 4.98 18.48
CA LEU A 424 33.76 5.06 17.04
C LEU A 424 34.05 3.68 16.43
N VAL A 425 34.67 2.79 17.19
CA VAL A 425 34.96 1.42 16.74
C VAL A 425 33.69 0.57 16.75
N ASP A 426 32.91 0.63 17.85
CA ASP A 426 31.69 -0.18 18.02
C ASP A 426 30.62 0.16 16.97
N THR A 427 30.54 1.42 16.56
CA THR A 427 29.65 1.88 15.47
C THR A 427 30.20 1.60 14.06
N GLY A 428 31.42 1.12 13.94
CA GLY A 428 32.06 0.88 12.63
C GLY A 428 32.46 2.16 11.89
N LEU A 429 32.37 3.33 12.51
CA LEU A 429 32.80 4.60 11.90
C LEU A 429 34.30 4.64 11.62
N VAL A 430 35.06 3.84 12.37
CA VAL A 430 36.50 3.60 12.15
C VAL A 430 36.82 2.12 12.32
N SER A 431 37.90 1.66 11.69
CA SER A 431 38.31 0.26 11.72
C SER A 431 39.19 -0.09 12.96
N SER A 432 39.69 0.91 13.68
CA SER A 432 40.59 0.68 14.81
C SER A 432 40.70 1.89 15.75
N ALA A 433 41.10 1.62 17.02
CA ALA A 433 41.39 2.66 18.01
C ALA A 433 42.50 3.65 17.56
N GLY A 434 43.47 3.18 16.77
CA GLY A 434 44.51 4.06 16.20
C GLY A 434 43.94 5.05 15.17
N GLU A 435 42.98 4.62 14.37
CA GLU A 435 42.26 5.49 13.42
C GLU A 435 41.39 6.48 14.16
N ALA A 436 40.67 6.04 15.22
CA ALA A 436 39.85 6.89 16.07
C ALA A 436 40.68 8.05 16.67
N ARG A 437 41.83 7.73 17.28
CA ARG A 437 42.74 8.75 17.86
C ARG A 437 43.19 9.78 16.81
N ARG A 438 43.58 9.34 15.63
CA ARG A 438 43.94 10.26 14.54
C ARG A 438 42.79 11.17 14.13
N ALA A 439 41.57 10.62 13.99
CA ALA A 439 40.40 11.39 13.63
C ALA A 439 40.04 12.45 14.70
N ILE A 440 40.15 12.12 15.98
CA ILE A 440 39.95 13.07 17.10
C ILE A 440 41.03 14.18 17.06
N THR A 441 42.31 13.81 16.94
CA THR A 441 43.42 14.76 16.90
C THR A 441 43.30 15.73 15.69
N GLN A 442 42.77 15.26 14.59
CA GLN A 442 42.50 16.08 13.38
C GLN A 442 41.23 16.95 13.50
N GLY A 443 40.49 16.86 14.62
CA GLY A 443 39.28 17.63 14.86
C GLY A 443 38.09 17.16 14.01
N GLY A 444 38.12 15.92 13.51
CA GLY A 444 37.09 15.33 12.64
C GLY A 444 36.02 14.55 13.38
N VAL A 445 35.96 14.55 14.71
CA VAL A 445 34.98 13.80 15.53
C VAL A 445 34.11 14.72 16.34
N TYR A 446 32.82 14.42 16.37
CA TYR A 446 31.82 15.19 17.11
C TYR A 446 30.89 14.22 17.86
N VAL A 447 30.49 14.59 19.08
CA VAL A 447 29.41 13.96 19.83
C VAL A 447 28.33 15.01 20.03
N ASN A 448 27.09 14.72 19.69
CA ASN A 448 25.95 15.66 19.70
C ASN A 448 26.28 17.02 19.08
N ASN A 449 27.00 17.00 17.93
CA ASN A 449 27.53 18.16 17.21
C ASN A 449 28.64 18.95 17.92
N VAL A 450 29.04 18.57 19.14
CA VAL A 450 30.15 19.18 19.86
C VAL A 450 31.48 18.50 19.45
N ALA A 451 32.48 19.30 19.06
CA ALA A 451 33.78 18.75 18.62
C ALA A 451 34.53 18.11 19.78
N VAL A 452 34.93 16.85 19.62
CA VAL A 452 35.77 16.10 20.56
C VAL A 452 37.23 16.34 20.21
N ARG A 453 38.03 16.80 21.18
CA ARG A 453 39.46 17.09 21.01
C ARG A 453 40.36 16.25 21.92
N ASP A 454 39.78 15.69 22.98
CA ASP A 454 40.52 14.83 23.92
C ASP A 454 40.31 13.35 23.55
N ALA A 455 41.38 12.62 23.30
CA ALA A 455 41.36 11.19 23.02
C ALA A 455 40.93 10.34 24.24
N GLY A 456 40.93 10.89 25.46
CA GLY A 456 40.44 10.28 26.68
C GLY A 456 38.94 10.58 26.95
N ALA A 457 38.29 11.40 26.11
CA ALA A 457 36.89 11.77 26.32
C ALA A 457 35.97 10.55 26.36
N VAL A 458 34.97 10.62 27.24
CA VAL A 458 33.89 9.64 27.36
C VAL A 458 32.60 10.21 26.73
N VAL A 459 31.67 9.34 26.40
CA VAL A 459 30.32 9.74 25.94
C VAL A 459 29.47 9.95 27.21
N ASP A 460 29.37 11.20 27.68
CA ASP A 460 28.64 11.61 28.87
C ASP A 460 27.56 12.66 28.64
N ASP A 461 27.63 13.38 27.52
CA ASP A 461 26.56 14.29 27.07
C ASP A 461 25.48 13.50 26.34
N LEU A 462 24.43 13.07 27.07
CA LEU A 462 23.37 12.22 26.57
C LEU A 462 22.07 12.98 26.31
N LEU A 463 21.52 12.83 25.13
CA LEU A 463 20.16 13.26 24.78
C LEU A 463 19.17 12.35 25.52
N HIS A 464 18.19 12.95 26.21
CA HIS A 464 17.20 12.24 27.05
C HIS A 464 17.82 11.20 28.01
N ALA A 465 19.03 11.51 28.52
CA ALA A 465 19.81 10.63 29.42
C ALA A 465 20.13 9.22 28.88
N ARG A 466 19.95 9.00 27.57
CA ARG A 466 20.06 7.65 26.99
C ARG A 466 20.73 7.60 25.62
N PHE A 467 20.66 8.64 24.82
CA PHE A 467 21.10 8.61 23.42
C PHE A 467 22.24 9.58 23.16
N ALA A 468 23.04 9.28 22.15
CA ALA A 468 23.96 10.25 21.57
C ALA A 468 24.14 10.03 20.07
N VAL A 469 24.52 11.08 19.35
CA VAL A 469 24.89 11.00 17.93
C VAL A 469 26.38 11.23 17.83
N ILE A 470 27.10 10.28 17.26
CA ILE A 470 28.53 10.40 16.98
C ILE A 470 28.74 10.62 15.49
N ARG A 471 29.62 11.58 15.14
CA ARG A 471 29.87 11.93 13.75
C ARG A 471 31.36 11.97 13.45
N ARG A 472 31.74 11.38 12.30
CA ARG A 472 33.08 11.45 11.73
C ARG A 472 33.06 12.29 10.44
N GLY A 473 33.81 13.38 10.43
CA GLY A 473 33.81 14.31 9.28
C GLY A 473 32.49 15.06 9.12
N LYS A 474 32.11 15.34 7.88
CA LYS A 474 30.90 16.16 7.57
C LYS A 474 29.61 15.33 7.44
N LYS A 475 29.71 14.07 7.04
CA LYS A 475 28.52 13.30 6.56
C LYS A 475 28.35 11.94 7.22
N THR A 476 29.36 11.36 7.86
CA THR A 476 29.27 10.00 8.41
C THR A 476 28.84 10.03 9.85
N LEU A 477 27.65 9.53 10.13
CA LEU A 477 26.93 9.58 11.40
C LEU A 477 26.69 8.16 11.91
N ALA A 478 26.63 8.02 13.24
CA ALA A 478 26.13 6.81 13.90
C ALA A 478 25.38 7.18 15.18
N GLY A 479 24.47 6.30 15.57
CA GLY A 479 23.71 6.40 16.80
C GLY A 479 24.38 5.64 17.96
N LEU A 480 24.19 6.14 19.17
CA LEU A 480 24.61 5.48 20.39
C LEU A 480 23.44 5.41 21.36
N THR A 481 23.22 4.24 21.94
CA THR A 481 22.24 4.03 23.02
C THR A 481 22.99 3.55 24.25
N VAL A 482 22.77 4.20 25.39
CA VAL A 482 23.36 3.76 26.68
C VAL A 482 22.42 2.75 27.29
N ALA A 483 22.98 1.58 27.65
CA ALA A 483 22.27 0.45 28.27
C ALA A 483 21.86 0.73 29.72
#